data_9af9b22da7b8e8e90b1f335fa040b16b
#
_entry.id   9af9b22da7b8e8e90b1f335fa040b16b
#
_cell.length_a   1.000
_cell.length_b   1.000
_cell.length_c   1.000
_cell.angle_alpha   90.00
_cell.angle_beta   90.00
_cell.angle_gamma   90.00
#
_symmetry.space_group_name_H-M   'P 1'
#
loop_
_entity.id
_entity.type
_entity.pdbx_description
1 polymer ?
#
loop_
_entity_poly.entity_id
_entity_poly.type
_entity_poly.pdbx_seq_one_letter_code
_entity_poly.pdbx_strand_id
1 'polypeptide(L)'
;MMRKNILVIGGTGLVGKVILRILEARNPDFNLFVGSRQSGKTNKNLIVDVNNPKTLESIIQNKIDLIVLCTKDSNNEILQFAIQNKLDYIDITKPTPDLTIAYDLARANNQKINSRIVFSSGWMGGIVSSLVDFMEPDKHKIQETNIYIYYSVKDLAGKSSANFLAENVCKPFVVYKNNQPQHVKHFLNSERFNFSFGIGKRQVYNLDVPDLFILNQIEKIPTVLVKMTYNSKFVTSLMGYFQSLKIFNIMFLKERQLLFGSSGNGDQTIFEVIIKTKDKTKRVSLQSVKGQAELTAFSTVLHIEKMLSDTLSGGIYFSHQIHSSKEVYEALNTYSTINLKINE
;
A
#
# COMPACT_ATOMS: atom_id res chain seq x y z
N MET A 1 -14.44 23.47 -16.57
CA MET A 1 -14.66 22.11 -16.06
C MET A 1 -15.36 22.18 -14.70
N MET A 2 -16.33 21.31 -14.41
CA MET A 2 -16.89 21.23 -13.07
C MET A 2 -15.81 20.70 -12.10
N ARG A 3 -15.72 21.29 -10.90
CA ARG A 3 -14.78 20.83 -9.86
C ARG A 3 -15.13 19.41 -9.44
N LYS A 4 -14.14 18.52 -9.36
CA LYS A 4 -14.31 17.14 -8.88
C LYS A 4 -14.37 17.09 -7.37
N ASN A 5 -15.36 16.40 -6.82
CA ASN A 5 -15.56 16.22 -5.39
C ASN A 5 -14.89 14.92 -4.94
N ILE A 6 -13.82 15.02 -4.15
CA ILE A 6 -13.02 13.88 -3.67
C ILE A 6 -13.24 13.72 -2.18
N LEU A 7 -13.67 12.56 -1.74
CA LEU A 7 -13.84 12.22 -0.33
C LEU A 7 -12.70 11.32 0.15
N VAL A 8 -11.91 11.80 1.13
CA VAL A 8 -10.88 11.01 1.79
C VAL A 8 -11.43 10.47 3.10
N ILE A 9 -11.87 9.21 3.10
CA ILE A 9 -12.35 8.50 4.31
C ILE A 9 -11.13 8.09 5.15
N GLY A 10 -11.07 8.55 6.39
CA GLY A 10 -9.87 8.50 7.22
C GLY A 10 -8.90 9.65 6.95
N GLY A 11 -9.38 10.75 6.35
CA GLY A 11 -8.61 11.96 6.05
C GLY A 11 -8.00 12.65 7.28
N THR A 12 -8.49 12.37 8.49
CA THR A 12 -7.89 12.84 9.76
C THR A 12 -6.70 11.99 10.23
N GLY A 13 -6.49 10.82 9.60
CA GLY A 13 -5.37 9.93 9.90
C GLY A 13 -4.03 10.41 9.34
N LEU A 14 -2.96 9.66 9.66
CA LEU A 14 -1.60 10.00 9.25
C LEU A 14 -1.48 10.16 7.72
N VAL A 15 -1.82 9.13 6.95
CA VAL A 15 -1.68 9.14 5.49
C VAL A 15 -2.73 10.05 4.85
N GLY A 16 -3.99 10.03 5.34
CA GLY A 16 -5.07 10.86 4.79
C GLY A 16 -4.77 12.36 4.85
N LYS A 17 -4.17 12.84 5.95
CA LYS A 17 -3.72 14.25 6.06
C LYS A 17 -2.66 14.61 5.02
N VAL A 18 -1.73 13.69 4.76
CA VAL A 18 -0.66 13.90 3.77
C VAL A 18 -1.25 13.90 2.35
N ILE A 19 -2.18 13.00 2.05
CA ILE A 19 -2.91 12.99 0.76
C ILE A 19 -3.61 14.34 0.54
N LEU A 20 -4.38 14.80 1.51
CA LEU A 20 -5.09 16.08 1.42
C LEU A 20 -4.12 17.25 1.17
N ARG A 21 -3.01 17.30 1.92
CA ARG A 21 -1.98 18.33 1.75
C ARG A 21 -1.36 18.31 0.35
N ILE A 22 -1.03 17.13 -0.18
CA ILE A 22 -0.41 17.02 -1.51
C ILE A 22 -1.44 17.36 -2.60
N LEU A 23 -2.69 16.88 -2.49
CA LEU A 23 -3.75 17.21 -3.44
C LEU A 23 -4.05 18.70 -3.47
N GLU A 24 -4.16 19.34 -2.31
CA GLU A 24 -4.43 20.78 -2.21
C GLU A 24 -3.31 21.62 -2.84
N ALA A 25 -2.06 21.20 -2.66
CA ALA A 25 -0.91 21.90 -3.25
C ALA A 25 -0.79 21.71 -4.77
N ARG A 26 -1.15 20.53 -5.29
CA ARG A 26 -1.01 20.20 -6.71
C ARG A 26 -2.25 20.52 -7.54
N ASN A 27 -3.43 20.41 -6.94
CA ASN A 27 -4.72 20.50 -7.64
C ASN A 27 -5.70 21.37 -6.86
N PRO A 28 -5.50 22.70 -6.81
CA PRO A 28 -6.33 23.63 -6.03
C PRO A 28 -7.79 23.67 -6.50
N ASP A 29 -8.08 23.19 -7.70
CA ASP A 29 -9.42 23.14 -8.27
C ASP A 29 -10.24 21.91 -7.80
N PHE A 30 -9.64 20.96 -7.09
CA PHE A 30 -10.40 19.85 -6.50
C PHE A 30 -11.16 20.31 -5.25
N ASN A 31 -12.37 19.77 -5.10
CA ASN A 31 -13.17 19.92 -3.90
C ASN A 31 -12.86 18.76 -2.95
N LEU A 32 -12.08 19.01 -1.91
CA LEU A 32 -11.63 17.98 -0.99
C LEU A 32 -12.57 17.88 0.22
N PHE A 33 -13.12 16.69 0.45
CA PHE A 33 -13.95 16.34 1.59
C PHE A 33 -13.21 15.37 2.50
N VAL A 34 -13.43 15.48 3.80
CA VAL A 34 -12.83 14.62 4.83
C VAL A 34 -13.93 13.74 5.44
N GLY A 35 -13.81 12.43 5.26
CA GLY A 35 -14.68 11.46 5.92
C GLY A 35 -14.10 11.01 7.26
N SER A 36 -14.88 11.12 8.33
CA SER A 36 -14.50 10.64 9.66
C SER A 36 -15.73 10.26 10.50
N ARG A 37 -15.52 9.47 11.56
CA ARG A 37 -16.61 9.07 12.48
C ARG A 37 -17.16 10.21 13.35
N GLN A 38 -16.43 11.30 13.44
CA GLN A 38 -16.80 12.47 14.25
C GLN A 38 -17.04 13.67 13.34
N SER A 39 -17.97 14.53 13.73
CA SER A 39 -18.22 15.79 13.05
C SER A 39 -16.95 16.66 13.09
N GLY A 40 -16.63 17.29 11.97
CA GLY A 40 -15.57 18.27 11.89
C GLY A 40 -16.09 19.72 11.98
N LYS A 41 -15.17 20.67 11.88
CA LYS A 41 -15.47 22.11 12.05
C LYS A 41 -15.99 22.77 10.77
N THR A 42 -15.99 22.09 9.63
CA THR A 42 -16.35 22.64 8.32
C THR A 42 -17.39 21.78 7.62
N ASN A 43 -18.15 22.38 6.69
CA ASN A 43 -19.12 21.68 5.85
C ASN A 43 -18.50 20.65 4.89
N LYS A 44 -17.16 20.66 4.73
CA LYS A 44 -16.40 19.64 3.98
C LYS A 44 -16.02 18.41 4.82
N ASN A 45 -16.34 18.39 6.10
CA ASN A 45 -16.17 17.25 6.96
C ASN A 45 -17.49 16.45 7.00
N LEU A 46 -17.48 15.27 6.40
CA LEU A 46 -18.62 14.37 6.37
C LEU A 46 -18.50 13.33 7.48
N ILE A 47 -19.62 13.05 8.14
CA ILE A 47 -19.67 11.91 9.06
C ILE A 47 -19.81 10.65 8.21
N VAL A 48 -18.74 9.84 8.20
CA VAL A 48 -18.70 8.56 7.51
C VAL A 48 -18.08 7.52 8.45
N ASP A 49 -18.89 6.55 8.85
CA ASP A 49 -18.46 5.41 9.65
C ASP A 49 -18.61 4.13 8.83
N VAL A 50 -17.51 3.46 8.53
CA VAL A 50 -17.47 2.20 7.77
C VAL A 50 -18.27 1.07 8.43
N ASN A 51 -18.59 1.18 9.73
CA ASN A 51 -19.43 0.23 10.47
C ASN A 51 -20.89 0.67 10.58
N ASN A 52 -21.26 1.83 10.01
CA ASN A 52 -22.64 2.34 10.06
C ASN A 52 -23.09 2.80 8.66
N PRO A 53 -23.70 1.92 7.86
CA PRO A 53 -24.13 2.22 6.48
C PRO A 53 -25.02 3.45 6.34
N LYS A 54 -25.81 3.81 7.38
CA LYS A 54 -26.66 5.01 7.35
C LYS A 54 -25.89 6.32 7.15
N THR A 55 -24.61 6.34 7.55
CA THR A 55 -23.75 7.52 7.38
C THR A 55 -23.29 7.73 5.94
N LEU A 56 -23.43 6.69 5.10
CA LEU A 56 -22.94 6.73 3.70
C LEU A 56 -23.83 7.57 2.79
N GLU A 57 -25.08 7.84 3.18
CA GLU A 57 -25.98 8.70 2.41
C GLU A 57 -25.41 10.11 2.20
N SER A 58 -24.61 10.60 3.16
CA SER A 58 -23.92 11.89 3.06
C SER A 58 -23.00 11.98 1.84
N ILE A 59 -22.47 10.85 1.36
CA ILE A 59 -21.61 10.76 0.16
C ILE A 59 -22.40 11.17 -1.09
N ILE A 60 -23.62 10.64 -1.24
CA ILE A 60 -24.48 10.95 -2.38
C ILE A 60 -24.99 12.39 -2.30
N GLN A 61 -25.42 12.84 -1.11
CA GLN A 61 -25.93 14.21 -0.89
C GLN A 61 -24.88 15.28 -1.25
N ASN A 62 -23.59 14.99 -1.04
CA ASN A 62 -22.49 15.88 -1.38
C ASN A 62 -21.91 15.65 -2.79
N LYS A 63 -22.57 14.84 -3.62
CA LYS A 63 -22.20 14.58 -5.02
C LYS A 63 -20.70 14.21 -5.15
N ILE A 64 -20.25 13.28 -4.33
CA ILE A 64 -18.86 12.80 -4.37
C ILE A 64 -18.62 12.06 -5.68
N ASP A 65 -17.55 12.40 -6.40
CA ASP A 65 -17.13 11.73 -7.63
C ASP A 65 -16.19 10.54 -7.33
N LEU A 66 -15.28 10.70 -6.36
CA LEU A 66 -14.26 9.71 -6.02
C LEU A 66 -14.15 9.51 -4.49
N ILE A 67 -14.19 8.26 -4.08
CA ILE A 67 -13.90 7.84 -2.70
C ILE A 67 -12.46 7.34 -2.60
N VAL A 68 -11.69 7.91 -1.66
CA VAL A 68 -10.35 7.48 -1.28
C VAL A 68 -10.42 6.87 0.11
N LEU A 69 -10.22 5.55 0.21
CA LEU A 69 -10.30 4.84 1.48
C LEU A 69 -8.94 4.72 2.15
N CYS A 70 -8.77 5.43 3.28
CA CYS A 70 -7.55 5.46 4.09
C CYS A 70 -7.74 4.84 5.48
N THR A 71 -8.77 4.02 5.66
CA THR A 71 -9.07 3.35 6.93
C THR A 71 -9.45 1.89 6.73
N LYS A 72 -9.37 1.08 7.78
CA LYS A 72 -9.78 -0.33 7.72
C LYS A 72 -11.29 -0.42 7.49
N ASP A 73 -11.70 -1.16 6.47
CA ASP A 73 -13.07 -1.51 6.12
C ASP A 73 -13.13 -3.03 5.97
N SER A 74 -13.31 -3.72 7.09
CA SER A 74 -13.21 -5.19 7.16
C SER A 74 -14.33 -5.91 6.42
N ASN A 75 -15.50 -5.27 6.29
CA ASN A 75 -16.68 -5.84 5.64
C ASN A 75 -16.81 -5.38 4.18
N ASN A 76 -15.88 -4.56 3.69
CA ASN A 76 -15.94 -3.94 2.37
C ASN A 76 -17.22 -3.12 2.12
N GLU A 77 -17.78 -2.50 3.16
CA GLU A 77 -19.02 -1.70 3.08
C GLU A 77 -18.86 -0.51 2.13
N ILE A 78 -17.73 0.18 2.19
CA ILE A 78 -17.44 1.33 1.32
C ILE A 78 -17.26 0.89 -0.14
N LEU A 79 -16.57 -0.24 -0.37
CA LEU A 79 -16.41 -0.80 -1.71
C LEU A 79 -17.76 -1.20 -2.31
N GLN A 80 -18.59 -1.91 -1.55
CA GLN A 80 -19.93 -2.30 -1.98
C GLN A 80 -20.81 -1.07 -2.28
N PHE A 81 -20.77 -0.06 -1.41
CA PHE A 81 -21.47 1.19 -1.60
C PHE A 81 -21.03 1.90 -2.89
N ALA A 82 -19.72 1.96 -3.15
CA ALA A 82 -19.16 2.57 -4.37
C ALA A 82 -19.64 1.84 -5.64
N ILE A 83 -19.61 0.51 -5.64
CA ILE A 83 -20.10 -0.33 -6.76
C ILE A 83 -21.61 -0.08 -7.00
N GLN A 84 -22.43 -0.12 -5.96
CA GLN A 84 -23.87 0.06 -6.06
C GLN A 84 -24.29 1.44 -6.58
N ASN A 85 -23.54 2.48 -6.18
CA ASN A 85 -23.82 3.86 -6.54
C ASN A 85 -23.00 4.37 -7.74
N LYS A 86 -22.21 3.50 -8.40
CA LYS A 86 -21.38 3.83 -9.56
C LYS A 86 -20.38 4.96 -9.27
N LEU A 87 -19.80 4.97 -8.08
CA LEU A 87 -18.79 5.93 -7.65
C LEU A 87 -17.40 5.37 -7.91
N ASP A 88 -16.48 6.25 -8.30
CA ASP A 88 -15.07 5.88 -8.38
C ASP A 88 -14.52 5.59 -6.97
N TYR A 89 -13.69 4.58 -6.89
CA TYR A 89 -13.15 4.11 -5.62
C TYR A 89 -11.66 3.78 -5.74
N ILE A 90 -10.91 4.17 -4.73
CA ILE A 90 -9.50 3.82 -4.57
C ILE A 90 -9.19 3.50 -3.12
N ASP A 91 -8.45 2.42 -2.85
CA ASP A 91 -7.99 2.10 -1.50
C ASP A 91 -6.46 2.03 -1.40
N ILE A 92 -5.97 2.21 -0.16
CA ILE A 92 -4.54 2.21 0.14
C ILE A 92 -4.16 1.28 1.29
N THR A 93 -5.13 0.63 1.94
CA THR A 93 -4.91 0.08 3.30
C THR A 93 -5.19 -1.40 3.44
N LYS A 94 -5.61 -2.09 2.39
CA LYS A 94 -5.96 -3.49 2.52
C LYS A 94 -4.70 -4.37 2.61
N PRO A 95 -4.48 -5.07 3.72
CA PRO A 95 -3.46 -6.12 3.78
C PRO A 95 -3.84 -7.29 2.88
N THR A 96 -2.88 -8.17 2.59
CA THR A 96 -3.05 -9.25 1.59
C THR A 96 -4.33 -10.07 1.74
N PRO A 97 -4.74 -10.55 2.95
CA PRO A 97 -5.98 -11.30 3.07
C PRO A 97 -7.24 -10.48 2.75
N ASP A 98 -7.29 -9.23 3.25
CA ASP A 98 -8.45 -8.35 3.05
C ASP A 98 -8.51 -7.87 1.58
N LEU A 99 -7.36 -7.69 0.93
CA LEU A 99 -7.26 -7.33 -0.48
C LEU A 99 -7.83 -8.44 -1.38
N THR A 100 -7.47 -9.70 -1.12
CA THR A 100 -7.98 -10.83 -1.89
C THR A 100 -9.50 -10.90 -1.81
N ILE A 101 -10.08 -10.79 -0.61
CA ILE A 101 -11.53 -10.79 -0.40
C ILE A 101 -12.20 -9.62 -1.14
N ALA A 102 -11.64 -8.42 -1.05
CA ALA A 102 -12.19 -7.23 -1.70
C ALA A 102 -12.13 -7.35 -3.24
N TYR A 103 -11.03 -7.88 -3.77
CA TYR A 103 -10.86 -8.11 -5.20
C TYR A 103 -11.85 -9.14 -5.73
N ASP A 104 -12.04 -10.26 -5.03
CA ASP A 104 -12.99 -11.30 -5.41
C ASP A 104 -14.44 -10.77 -5.35
N LEU A 105 -14.77 -9.94 -4.34
CA LEU A 105 -16.06 -9.25 -4.25
C LEU A 105 -16.31 -8.35 -5.47
N ALA A 106 -15.33 -7.55 -5.85
CA ALA A 106 -15.43 -6.67 -7.03
C ALA A 106 -15.61 -7.50 -8.31
N ARG A 107 -14.81 -8.56 -8.50
CA ARG A 107 -14.93 -9.46 -9.65
C ARG A 107 -16.30 -10.13 -9.76
N ALA A 108 -16.86 -10.58 -8.64
CA ALA A 108 -18.20 -11.17 -8.61
C ALA A 108 -19.29 -10.16 -9.04
N ASN A 109 -19.03 -8.86 -8.90
CA ASN A 109 -19.93 -7.79 -9.30
C ASN A 109 -19.52 -7.09 -10.62
N ASN A 110 -18.57 -7.62 -11.36
CA ASN A 110 -17.96 -6.95 -12.54
C ASN A 110 -18.99 -6.45 -13.56
N GLN A 111 -20.09 -7.19 -13.81
CA GLN A 111 -21.14 -6.77 -14.73
C GLN A 111 -21.91 -5.51 -14.28
N LYS A 112 -21.85 -5.15 -12.98
CA LYS A 112 -22.50 -3.97 -12.40
C LYS A 112 -21.55 -2.77 -12.33
N ILE A 113 -20.26 -2.97 -12.54
CA ILE A 113 -19.23 -1.95 -12.38
C ILE A 113 -19.15 -1.09 -13.64
N ASN A 114 -19.60 0.16 -13.52
CA ASN A 114 -19.45 1.20 -14.54
C ASN A 114 -18.50 2.33 -14.08
N SER A 115 -18.05 2.26 -12.84
CA SER A 115 -17.07 3.16 -12.23
C SER A 115 -15.67 2.55 -12.23
N ARG A 116 -14.69 3.30 -11.83
CA ARG A 116 -13.30 2.86 -11.71
C ARG A 116 -13.05 2.41 -10.27
N ILE A 117 -12.75 1.12 -10.10
CA ILE A 117 -12.41 0.51 -8.80
C ILE A 117 -10.92 0.19 -8.82
N VAL A 118 -10.13 0.93 -8.05
CA VAL A 118 -8.67 0.81 -8.03
C VAL A 118 -8.19 0.31 -6.67
N PHE A 119 -7.45 -0.80 -6.67
CA PHE A 119 -6.89 -1.43 -5.48
C PHE A 119 -5.41 -1.10 -5.29
N SER A 120 -4.99 -1.11 -4.02
CA SER A 120 -3.57 -1.04 -3.61
C SER A 120 -2.84 0.20 -4.10
N SER A 121 -3.40 1.37 -3.85
CA SER A 121 -2.85 2.66 -4.29
C SER A 121 -1.66 3.17 -3.46
N GLY A 122 -1.27 2.46 -2.38
CA GLY A 122 -0.09 2.79 -1.60
C GLY A 122 1.22 2.47 -2.32
N TRP A 123 2.37 2.73 -1.67
CA TRP A 123 3.65 2.40 -2.27
C TRP A 123 3.86 0.88 -2.39
N MET A 124 3.43 0.09 -1.40
CA MET A 124 3.27 -1.35 -1.54
C MET A 124 2.03 -1.64 -2.39
N GLY A 125 2.18 -2.49 -3.38
CA GLY A 125 1.15 -2.81 -4.37
C GLY A 125 1.02 -1.81 -5.51
N GLY A 126 1.37 -0.53 -5.31
CA GLY A 126 1.34 0.51 -6.33
C GLY A 126 2.73 0.80 -6.92
N ILE A 127 3.55 1.57 -6.19
CA ILE A 127 4.87 1.98 -6.69
C ILE A 127 5.77 0.77 -6.94
N VAL A 128 5.80 -0.21 -6.03
CA VAL A 128 6.62 -1.41 -6.19
C VAL A 128 6.27 -2.14 -7.49
N SER A 129 4.99 -2.41 -7.72
CA SER A 129 4.53 -3.10 -8.95
C SER A 129 4.80 -2.27 -10.20
N SER A 130 4.60 -0.93 -10.16
CA SER A 130 4.94 -0.03 -11.27
C SER A 130 6.44 -0.03 -11.60
N LEU A 131 7.31 -0.12 -10.60
CA LEU A 131 8.76 -0.20 -10.83
C LEU A 131 9.17 -1.58 -11.37
N VAL A 132 8.49 -2.67 -10.98
CA VAL A 132 8.66 -3.97 -11.62
C VAL A 132 8.32 -3.88 -13.11
N ASP A 133 7.20 -3.23 -13.46
CA ASP A 133 6.78 -3.00 -14.85
C ASP A 133 7.78 -2.15 -15.63
N PHE A 134 8.33 -1.12 -14.99
CA PHE A 134 9.33 -0.26 -15.61
C PHE A 134 10.63 -1.01 -15.92
N MET A 135 11.09 -1.83 -14.97
CA MET A 135 12.34 -2.59 -15.12
C MET A 135 12.20 -3.75 -16.12
N GLU A 136 11.06 -4.42 -16.16
CA GLU A 136 10.78 -5.50 -17.11
C GLU A 136 9.30 -5.48 -17.52
N PRO A 137 8.99 -4.83 -18.66
CA PRO A 137 7.62 -4.74 -19.16
C PRO A 137 7.00 -6.10 -19.53
N ASP A 138 7.84 -7.04 -20.00
CA ASP A 138 7.42 -8.40 -20.31
C ASP A 138 7.52 -9.31 -19.07
N LYS A 139 6.41 -9.42 -18.33
CA LYS A 139 6.33 -10.19 -17.08
C LYS A 139 6.66 -11.68 -17.27
N HIS A 140 6.44 -12.24 -18.47
CA HIS A 140 6.75 -13.64 -18.75
C HIS A 140 8.26 -13.94 -18.72
N LYS A 141 9.10 -12.91 -18.86
CA LYS A 141 10.56 -13.05 -18.72
C LYS A 141 11.02 -13.09 -17.26
N ILE A 142 10.20 -12.60 -16.33
CA ILE A 142 10.55 -12.56 -14.92
C ILE A 142 10.40 -13.93 -14.30
N GLN A 143 11.48 -14.47 -13.77
CA GLN A 143 11.50 -15.74 -13.04
C GLN A 143 11.31 -15.53 -11.53
N GLU A 144 11.86 -14.44 -11.02
CA GLU A 144 11.85 -14.13 -9.60
C GLU A 144 11.86 -12.62 -9.34
N THR A 145 11.04 -12.19 -8.40
CA THR A 145 11.05 -10.83 -7.85
C THR A 145 11.23 -10.90 -6.35
N ASN A 146 12.31 -10.28 -5.85
CA ASN A 146 12.57 -10.14 -4.42
C ASN A 146 12.46 -8.69 -4.02
N ILE A 147 11.68 -8.41 -2.98
CA ILE A 147 11.49 -7.08 -2.43
C ILE A 147 12.10 -7.03 -1.03
N TYR A 148 13.00 -6.07 -0.81
CA TYR A 148 13.67 -5.85 0.46
C TYR A 148 13.31 -4.48 1.02
N ILE A 149 12.83 -4.45 2.25
CA ILE A 149 12.30 -3.25 2.88
C ILE A 149 13.13 -2.91 4.12
N TYR A 150 13.54 -1.65 4.22
CA TYR A 150 14.22 -1.10 5.39
C TYR A 150 13.33 -0.03 6.02
N TYR A 151 12.88 -0.32 7.24
CA TYR A 151 12.10 0.58 8.06
C TYR A 151 12.96 1.23 9.15
N SER A 152 12.75 2.51 9.39
CA SER A 152 13.25 3.12 10.62
C SER A 152 12.25 2.92 11.76
N VAL A 153 12.75 2.57 12.95
CA VAL A 153 11.93 2.55 14.18
C VAL A 153 11.46 3.96 14.59
N LYS A 154 12.06 5.01 13.99
CA LYS A 154 11.67 6.40 14.17
C LYS A 154 10.65 6.88 13.14
N ASP A 155 10.37 6.09 12.12
CA ASP A 155 9.36 6.43 11.11
C ASP A 155 7.96 6.31 11.72
N LEU A 156 7.03 7.09 11.20
CA LEU A 156 5.64 7.06 11.62
C LEU A 156 4.92 5.92 10.88
N ALA A 157 4.49 4.91 11.62
CA ALA A 157 3.57 3.89 11.13
C ALA A 157 2.13 4.24 11.52
N GLY A 158 1.21 4.12 10.57
CA GLY A 158 -0.21 4.27 10.85
C GLY A 158 -0.71 3.17 11.80
N LYS A 159 -1.71 3.49 12.63
CA LYS A 159 -2.33 2.51 13.55
C LYS A 159 -2.78 1.23 12.82
N SER A 160 -3.24 1.35 11.58
CA SER A 160 -3.67 0.21 10.76
C SER A 160 -2.54 -0.76 10.47
N SER A 161 -1.33 -0.28 10.13
CA SER A 161 -0.15 -1.12 9.88
C SER A 161 0.33 -1.84 11.15
N ALA A 162 0.38 -1.12 12.27
CA ALA A 162 0.75 -1.69 13.56
C ALA A 162 -0.24 -2.78 14.01
N ASN A 163 -1.54 -2.52 13.87
CA ASN A 163 -2.60 -3.48 14.19
C ASN A 163 -2.52 -4.71 13.29
N PHE A 164 -2.30 -4.53 11.99
CA PHE A 164 -2.14 -5.65 11.06
C PHE A 164 -1.01 -6.59 11.51
N LEU A 165 0.17 -6.05 11.80
CA LEU A 165 1.28 -6.86 12.27
C LEU A 165 0.97 -7.53 13.61
N ALA A 166 0.38 -6.82 14.56
CA ALA A 166 -0.01 -7.37 15.87
C ALA A 166 -1.02 -8.52 15.77
N GLU A 167 -1.99 -8.41 14.85
CA GLU A 167 -3.03 -9.42 14.62
C GLU A 167 -2.52 -10.65 13.85
N ASN A 168 -1.49 -10.47 13.00
CA ASN A 168 -1.07 -11.49 12.04
C ASN A 168 0.34 -12.06 12.26
N VAL A 169 1.16 -11.49 13.14
CA VAL A 169 2.53 -11.97 13.38
C VAL A 169 2.62 -13.44 13.77
N CYS A 170 1.59 -13.97 14.44
CA CYS A 170 1.51 -15.38 14.82
C CYS A 170 0.99 -16.30 13.71
N LYS A 171 0.35 -15.74 12.69
CA LYS A 171 -0.28 -16.49 11.61
C LYS A 171 0.72 -16.74 10.48
N PRO A 172 0.63 -17.89 9.79
CA PRO A 172 1.35 -18.06 8.54
C PRO A 172 0.72 -17.22 7.43
N PHE A 173 1.53 -16.82 6.46
CA PHE A 173 1.09 -16.24 5.20
C PHE A 173 1.77 -16.96 4.02
N VAL A 174 1.34 -16.69 2.80
CA VAL A 174 1.80 -17.38 1.62
C VAL A 174 2.84 -16.53 0.87
N VAL A 175 3.98 -17.15 0.56
CA VAL A 175 4.92 -16.68 -0.45
C VAL A 175 4.90 -17.67 -1.62
N TYR A 176 5.34 -17.24 -2.79
CA TYR A 176 5.32 -18.08 -3.97
C TYR A 176 6.74 -18.38 -4.44
N LYS A 177 7.04 -19.65 -4.67
CA LYS A 177 8.31 -20.10 -5.22
C LYS A 177 8.07 -21.09 -6.35
N ASN A 178 8.46 -20.73 -7.56
CA ASN A 178 8.18 -21.50 -8.79
C ASN A 178 6.67 -21.84 -8.95
N ASN A 179 5.80 -20.85 -8.73
CA ASN A 179 4.34 -20.96 -8.70
C ASN A 179 3.78 -21.89 -7.61
N GLN A 180 4.61 -22.37 -6.68
CA GLN A 180 4.17 -23.19 -5.56
C GLN A 180 3.98 -22.32 -4.32
N PRO A 181 2.80 -22.34 -3.68
CA PRO A 181 2.56 -21.62 -2.44
C PRO A 181 3.35 -22.26 -1.30
N GLN A 182 4.04 -21.44 -0.51
CA GLN A 182 4.76 -21.85 0.68
C GLN A 182 4.28 -21.05 1.87
N HIS A 183 3.86 -21.73 2.93
CA HIS A 183 3.46 -21.09 4.17
C HIS A 183 4.69 -20.68 4.99
N VAL A 184 4.83 -19.42 5.23
CA VAL A 184 5.91 -18.84 6.05
C VAL A 184 5.33 -17.94 7.13
N LYS A 185 6.17 -17.50 8.07
CA LYS A 185 5.77 -16.55 9.11
C LYS A 185 6.63 -15.30 9.06
N HIS A 186 6.06 -14.20 9.54
CA HIS A 186 6.80 -12.95 9.77
C HIS A 186 8.03 -13.22 10.63
N PHE A 187 9.09 -12.50 10.42
CA PHE A 187 10.34 -12.54 11.19
C PHE A 187 11.03 -13.91 11.25
N LEU A 188 10.71 -14.83 10.33
CA LEU A 188 11.48 -16.07 10.10
C LEU A 188 12.19 -16.07 8.76
N ASN A 189 12.95 -17.13 8.47
CA ASN A 189 13.70 -17.38 7.24
C ASN A 189 14.58 -16.20 6.86
N SER A 190 15.47 -15.84 7.79
CA SER A 190 16.38 -14.71 7.61
C SER A 190 17.44 -14.98 6.55
N GLU A 191 17.85 -13.90 5.88
CA GLU A 191 19.03 -13.85 5.03
C GLU A 191 19.77 -12.51 5.21
N ARG A 192 20.94 -12.36 4.60
CA ARG A 192 21.68 -11.10 4.59
C ARG A 192 21.49 -10.39 3.26
N PHE A 193 21.08 -9.14 3.32
CA PHE A 193 20.95 -8.28 2.14
C PHE A 193 21.79 -7.00 2.31
N ASN A 194 22.36 -6.52 1.21
CA ASN A 194 23.17 -5.30 1.18
C ASN A 194 22.35 -4.15 0.57
N PHE A 195 21.81 -3.30 1.43
CA PHE A 195 21.02 -2.14 1.02
C PHE A 195 21.86 -1.02 0.45
N SER A 196 21.28 -0.28 -0.51
CA SER A 196 21.81 0.96 -1.07
C SER A 196 21.77 2.13 -0.06
N PHE A 197 22.03 3.33 -0.52
CA PHE A 197 21.96 4.58 0.25
C PHE A 197 22.79 4.58 1.55
N GLY A 198 23.93 3.89 1.56
CA GLY A 198 24.83 3.85 2.71
C GLY A 198 24.38 2.96 3.87
N ILE A 199 23.28 2.24 3.75
CA ILE A 199 22.74 1.37 4.81
C ILE A 199 23.64 0.12 5.01
N GLY A 200 24.14 -0.46 3.91
CA GLY A 200 25.00 -1.64 3.95
C GLY A 200 24.28 -2.94 4.35
N LYS A 201 25.06 -3.93 4.79
CA LYS A 201 24.54 -5.27 5.10
C LYS A 201 23.61 -5.30 6.31
N ARG A 202 22.41 -5.90 6.14
CA ARG A 202 21.39 -6.12 7.16
C ARG A 202 20.89 -7.56 7.11
N GLN A 203 20.48 -8.07 8.26
CA GLN A 203 19.66 -9.27 8.32
C GLN A 203 18.22 -8.88 8.00
N VAL A 204 17.57 -9.62 7.12
CA VAL A 204 16.20 -9.40 6.68
C VAL A 204 15.36 -10.63 6.93
N TYR A 205 14.06 -10.45 7.17
CA TYR A 205 13.10 -11.50 7.52
C TYR A 205 11.84 -11.39 6.68
N ASN A 206 11.12 -12.49 6.51
CA ASN A 206 9.85 -12.51 5.79
C ASN A 206 8.85 -11.48 6.32
N LEU A 207 8.13 -10.84 5.38
CA LEU A 207 7.04 -9.91 5.63
C LEU A 207 5.89 -10.16 4.64
N ASP A 208 4.65 -10.15 5.14
CA ASP A 208 3.45 -10.16 4.30
C ASP A 208 3.13 -8.74 3.81
N VAL A 209 3.03 -8.58 2.50
CA VAL A 209 2.64 -7.34 1.83
C VAL A 209 1.76 -7.66 0.61
N PRO A 210 0.90 -6.73 0.15
CA PRO A 210 0.03 -6.93 -1.02
C PRO A 210 0.75 -7.36 -2.30
N ASP A 211 2.01 -6.96 -2.46
CA ASP A 211 2.83 -7.30 -3.64
C ASP A 211 3.01 -8.81 -3.84
N LEU A 212 2.99 -9.61 -2.76
CA LEU A 212 3.02 -11.06 -2.87
C LEU A 212 1.84 -11.60 -3.70
N PHE A 213 0.64 -11.09 -3.44
CA PHE A 213 -0.56 -11.45 -4.18
C PHE A 213 -0.56 -10.83 -5.58
N ILE A 214 -0.27 -9.54 -5.69
CA ILE A 214 -0.34 -8.79 -6.95
C ILE A 214 0.65 -9.38 -7.95
N LEU A 215 1.91 -9.47 -7.61
CA LEU A 215 2.94 -9.90 -8.55
C LEU A 215 2.81 -11.38 -8.93
N ASN A 216 2.37 -12.26 -8.01
CA ASN A 216 2.20 -13.67 -8.35
C ASN A 216 0.82 -13.96 -8.95
N GLN A 217 -0.28 -13.56 -8.28
CA GLN A 217 -1.63 -13.97 -8.70
C GLN A 217 -2.19 -13.13 -9.85
N ILE A 218 -1.80 -11.86 -9.96
CA ILE A 218 -2.27 -10.95 -11.01
C ILE A 218 -1.25 -10.93 -12.16
N GLU A 219 0.02 -10.63 -11.87
CA GLU A 219 1.07 -10.47 -12.89
C GLU A 219 1.77 -11.78 -13.27
N LYS A 220 1.41 -12.91 -12.62
CA LYS A 220 1.88 -14.27 -12.92
C LYS A 220 3.39 -14.49 -12.79
N ILE A 221 4.07 -13.71 -11.95
CA ILE A 221 5.50 -13.90 -11.67
C ILE A 221 5.69 -15.17 -10.82
N PRO A 222 6.50 -16.16 -11.26
CA PRO A 222 6.57 -17.48 -10.62
C PRO A 222 7.09 -17.48 -9.18
N THR A 223 8.05 -16.60 -8.87
CA THR A 223 8.64 -16.49 -7.54
C THR A 223 8.56 -15.06 -7.06
N VAL A 224 7.91 -14.84 -5.90
CA VAL A 224 7.79 -13.52 -5.27
C VAL A 224 8.08 -13.67 -3.78
N LEU A 225 9.11 -12.99 -3.31
CA LEU A 225 9.53 -12.98 -1.91
C LEU A 225 9.64 -11.54 -1.40
N VAL A 226 9.20 -11.32 -0.18
CA VAL A 226 9.32 -10.03 0.48
C VAL A 226 9.95 -10.18 1.84
N LYS A 227 10.98 -9.38 2.10
CA LYS A 227 11.71 -9.38 3.36
C LYS A 227 11.96 -7.97 3.87
N MET A 228 12.02 -7.83 5.18
CA MET A 228 12.21 -6.55 5.83
C MET A 228 13.28 -6.57 6.90
N THR A 229 13.78 -5.41 7.22
CA THR A 229 14.64 -5.12 8.38
C THR A 229 14.26 -3.79 9.01
N TYR A 230 14.60 -3.62 10.28
CA TYR A 230 14.61 -2.29 10.90
C TYR A 230 16.01 -1.65 10.82
N ASN A 231 16.08 -0.34 10.97
CA ASN A 231 17.34 0.40 11.07
C ASN A 231 18.17 -0.06 12.31
N SER A 232 17.51 -0.48 13.38
CA SER A 232 18.15 -1.09 14.55
C SER A 232 18.38 -2.59 14.30
N LYS A 233 19.66 -3.01 14.25
CA LYS A 233 20.04 -4.42 14.15
C LYS A 233 19.54 -5.22 15.35
N PHE A 234 19.57 -4.59 16.55
CA PHE A 234 19.08 -5.20 17.77
C PHE A 234 17.58 -5.49 17.70
N VAL A 235 16.76 -4.50 17.32
CA VAL A 235 15.30 -4.68 17.17
C VAL A 235 15.00 -5.76 16.13
N THR A 236 15.68 -5.74 14.99
CA THR A 236 15.49 -6.76 13.94
C THR A 236 15.77 -8.17 14.45
N SER A 237 16.91 -8.38 15.15
CA SER A 237 17.27 -9.68 15.70
C SER A 237 16.31 -10.11 16.81
N LEU A 238 15.88 -9.17 17.66
CA LEU A 238 14.92 -9.44 18.73
C LEU A 238 13.57 -9.93 18.18
N MET A 239 13.05 -9.32 17.08
CA MET A 239 11.82 -9.77 16.44
C MET A 239 11.96 -11.21 15.90
N GLY A 240 13.09 -11.51 15.25
CA GLY A 240 13.39 -12.88 14.80
C GLY A 240 13.48 -13.89 15.95
N TYR A 241 14.10 -13.51 17.07
CA TYR A 241 14.20 -14.34 18.26
C TYR A 241 12.82 -14.59 18.89
N PHE A 242 12.01 -13.54 19.05
CA PHE A 242 10.64 -13.66 19.59
C PHE A 242 9.78 -14.60 18.74
N GLN A 243 9.91 -14.52 17.42
CA GLN A 243 9.16 -15.40 16.52
C GLN A 243 9.67 -16.84 16.59
N SER A 244 10.98 -17.06 16.64
CA SER A 244 11.58 -18.39 16.72
C SER A 244 11.18 -19.14 17.98
N LEU A 245 11.12 -18.43 19.11
CA LEU A 245 10.69 -18.97 20.41
C LEU A 245 9.17 -18.91 20.63
N LYS A 246 8.39 -18.49 19.60
CA LYS A 246 6.94 -18.35 19.69
C LYS A 246 6.46 -17.39 20.80
N ILE A 247 7.30 -16.42 21.22
CA ILE A 247 6.98 -15.44 22.27
C ILE A 247 5.76 -14.62 21.88
N PHE A 248 5.60 -14.24 20.58
CA PHE A 248 4.40 -13.55 20.12
C PHE A 248 3.10 -14.30 20.41
N ASN A 249 3.12 -15.64 20.49
CA ASN A 249 1.92 -16.43 20.74
C ASN A 249 1.42 -16.32 22.20
N ILE A 250 2.31 -16.02 23.15
CA ILE A 250 1.97 -15.86 24.56
C ILE A 250 1.69 -14.40 24.94
N MET A 251 2.06 -13.44 24.09
CA MET A 251 1.75 -12.02 24.28
C MET A 251 0.28 -11.72 23.98
N PHE A 252 -0.33 -10.87 24.81
CA PHE A 252 -1.67 -10.33 24.52
C PHE A 252 -1.63 -9.41 23.28
N LEU A 253 -2.77 -9.29 22.61
CA LEU A 253 -2.89 -8.43 21.40
C LEU A 253 -2.45 -6.98 21.69
N LYS A 254 -2.82 -6.42 22.85
CA LYS A 254 -2.43 -5.04 23.24
C LYS A 254 -0.92 -4.88 23.36
N GLU A 255 -0.22 -5.87 23.90
CA GLU A 255 1.24 -5.84 24.02
C GLU A 255 1.91 -5.87 22.65
N ARG A 256 1.41 -6.71 21.74
CA ARG A 256 1.88 -6.75 20.35
C ARG A 256 1.58 -5.42 19.63
N GLN A 257 0.42 -4.80 19.86
CA GLN A 257 0.09 -3.48 19.30
C GLN A 257 1.03 -2.38 19.81
N LEU A 258 1.42 -2.42 21.08
CA LEU A 258 2.42 -1.50 21.63
C LEU A 258 3.80 -1.74 21.01
N LEU A 259 4.19 -3.01 20.85
CA LEU A 259 5.49 -3.38 20.29
C LEU A 259 5.64 -2.94 18.82
N PHE A 260 4.60 -3.10 18.02
CA PHE A 260 4.60 -2.69 16.60
C PHE A 260 4.15 -1.25 16.36
N GLY A 261 3.63 -0.59 17.39
CA GLY A 261 3.28 0.82 17.34
C GLY A 261 4.52 1.69 17.18
N SER A 262 4.45 2.67 16.31
CA SER A 262 5.53 3.65 16.14
C SER A 262 5.26 4.87 16.99
N SER A 263 6.28 5.29 17.75
CA SER A 263 6.31 6.54 18.51
C SER A 263 7.25 7.59 17.88
N GLY A 264 7.76 7.33 16.68
CA GLY A 264 8.70 8.21 16.00
C GLY A 264 8.06 9.50 15.48
N ASN A 265 8.90 10.45 15.12
CA ASN A 265 8.50 11.75 14.54
C ASN A 265 8.62 11.78 13.00
N GLY A 266 8.89 10.64 12.39
CA GLY A 266 9.16 10.47 10.97
C GLY A 266 10.65 10.23 10.71
N ASP A 267 10.95 9.39 9.75
CA ASP A 267 12.29 9.07 9.27
C ASP A 267 12.17 8.40 7.89
N GLN A 268 13.29 8.05 7.31
CA GLN A 268 13.34 7.41 6.01
C GLN A 268 12.75 6.00 5.96
N THR A 269 12.21 5.66 4.80
CA THR A 269 11.90 4.29 4.39
C THR A 269 12.61 3.99 3.08
N ILE A 270 13.18 2.79 2.97
CA ILE A 270 13.84 2.33 1.74
C ILE A 270 13.20 1.02 1.33
N PHE A 271 12.99 0.84 0.05
CA PHE A 271 12.77 -0.49 -0.51
C PHE A 271 13.64 -0.71 -1.75
N GLU A 272 13.93 -1.97 -2.00
CA GLU A 272 14.70 -2.40 -3.15
C GLU A 272 14.03 -3.61 -3.79
N VAL A 273 13.92 -3.57 -5.10
CA VAL A 273 13.35 -4.66 -5.89
C VAL A 273 14.46 -5.26 -6.75
N ILE A 274 14.64 -6.56 -6.61
CA ILE A 274 15.55 -7.36 -7.43
C ILE A 274 14.72 -8.22 -8.36
N ILE A 275 14.88 -8.04 -9.65
CA ILE A 275 14.19 -8.80 -10.69
C ILE A 275 15.21 -9.70 -11.37
N LYS A 276 14.94 -11.01 -11.41
CA LYS A 276 15.74 -11.98 -12.12
C LYS A 276 15.00 -12.49 -13.34
N THR A 277 15.58 -12.32 -14.48
CA THR A 277 15.20 -12.99 -15.74
C THR A 277 16.19 -14.13 -16.01
N LYS A 278 16.01 -14.85 -17.12
CA LYS A 278 16.93 -15.91 -17.51
C LYS A 278 18.38 -15.38 -17.68
N ASP A 279 18.53 -14.17 -18.20
CA ASP A 279 19.79 -13.65 -18.68
C ASP A 279 20.37 -12.52 -17.81
N LYS A 280 19.51 -11.85 -17.02
CA LYS A 280 19.89 -10.62 -16.29
C LYS A 280 19.29 -10.57 -14.89
N THR A 281 19.98 -9.84 -14.02
CA THR A 281 19.46 -9.41 -12.73
C THR A 281 19.42 -7.88 -12.72
N LYS A 282 18.24 -7.32 -12.55
CA LYS A 282 17.98 -5.88 -12.49
C LYS A 282 17.64 -5.47 -11.05
N ARG A 283 18.07 -4.29 -10.66
CA ARG A 283 17.81 -3.77 -9.31
C ARG A 283 17.33 -2.33 -9.38
N VAL A 284 16.24 -2.04 -8.69
CA VAL A 284 15.78 -0.69 -8.40
C VAL A 284 15.77 -0.46 -6.90
N SER A 285 16.29 0.68 -6.46
CA SER A 285 16.33 1.08 -5.05
C SER A 285 15.67 2.43 -4.91
N LEU A 286 14.70 2.54 -4.01
CA LEU A 286 13.99 3.78 -3.70
C LEU A 286 14.14 4.12 -2.22
N GLN A 287 14.47 5.37 -1.93
CA GLN A 287 14.48 5.97 -0.60
C GLN A 287 13.49 7.11 -0.55
N SER A 288 12.53 7.04 0.37
CA SER A 288 11.72 8.19 0.79
C SER A 288 12.34 8.78 2.05
N VAL A 289 12.83 10.01 2.00
CA VAL A 289 13.46 10.66 3.16
C VAL A 289 12.44 11.15 4.19
N LYS A 290 11.16 11.21 3.82
CA LYS A 290 10.04 11.56 4.71
C LYS A 290 9.20 10.34 5.14
N GLY A 291 9.71 9.13 4.90
CA GLY A 291 9.12 7.88 5.36
C GLY A 291 7.97 7.35 4.53
N GLN A 292 7.32 6.33 5.08
CA GLN A 292 6.32 5.54 4.39
C GLN A 292 4.99 6.28 4.18
N ALA A 293 4.61 7.18 5.09
CA ALA A 293 3.35 7.91 4.99
C ALA A 293 3.36 8.90 3.81
N GLU A 294 4.47 9.61 3.62
CA GLU A 294 4.66 10.51 2.48
C GLU A 294 4.67 9.73 1.17
N LEU A 295 5.40 8.61 1.13
CA LEU A 295 5.49 7.77 -0.06
C LEU A 295 4.14 7.16 -0.44
N THR A 296 3.37 6.68 0.55
CA THR A 296 2.00 6.18 0.34
C THR A 296 1.09 7.27 -0.22
N ALA A 297 1.12 8.45 0.39
CA ALA A 297 0.28 9.56 -0.01
C ALA A 297 0.62 10.05 -1.42
N PHE A 298 1.90 10.18 -1.74
CA PHE A 298 2.34 10.56 -3.08
C PHE A 298 1.87 9.55 -4.14
N SER A 299 2.06 8.26 -3.89
CA SER A 299 1.53 7.17 -4.73
C SER A 299 0.03 7.35 -4.99
N THR A 300 -0.74 7.51 -3.91
CA THR A 300 -2.19 7.66 -3.99
C THR A 300 -2.61 8.89 -4.79
N VAL A 301 -1.91 10.02 -4.60
CA VAL A 301 -2.20 11.25 -5.36
C VAL A 301 -1.98 11.06 -6.85
N LEU A 302 -0.90 10.41 -7.28
CA LEU A 302 -0.67 10.10 -8.69
C LEU A 302 -1.84 9.29 -9.28
N HIS A 303 -2.33 8.29 -8.54
CA HIS A 303 -3.44 7.47 -9.02
C HIS A 303 -4.77 8.24 -9.03
N ILE A 304 -5.02 9.14 -8.06
CA ILE A 304 -6.18 10.04 -8.06
C ILE A 304 -6.16 10.95 -9.30
N GLU A 305 -5.02 11.59 -9.56
CA GLU A 305 -4.84 12.47 -10.73
C GLU A 305 -5.11 11.71 -12.04
N LYS A 306 -4.60 10.48 -12.16
CA LYS A 306 -4.83 9.64 -13.33
C LYS A 306 -6.30 9.25 -13.49
N MET A 307 -6.95 8.80 -12.42
CA MET A 307 -8.37 8.45 -12.44
C MET A 307 -9.25 9.62 -12.89
N LEU A 308 -8.89 10.84 -12.49
CA LEU A 308 -9.69 12.04 -12.81
C LEU A 308 -9.34 12.67 -14.17
N SER A 309 -8.35 12.16 -14.90
CA SER A 309 -7.94 12.66 -16.21
C SER A 309 -8.83 12.21 -17.39
N ASP A 310 -9.96 11.54 -17.12
CA ASP A 310 -10.96 11.06 -18.11
C ASP A 310 -10.41 10.09 -19.19
N THR A 311 -9.20 9.56 -19.01
CA THR A 311 -8.58 8.61 -19.97
C THR A 311 -8.80 7.15 -19.59
N LEU A 312 -9.32 6.88 -18.39
CA LEU A 312 -9.50 5.53 -17.86
C LEU A 312 -10.98 5.14 -17.94
N SER A 313 -11.28 4.01 -18.56
CA SER A 313 -12.63 3.44 -18.64
C SER A 313 -13.06 2.87 -17.26
N GLY A 314 -14.38 2.64 -17.09
CA GLY A 314 -14.88 1.88 -15.92
C GLY A 314 -14.32 0.46 -15.91
N GLY A 315 -14.05 -0.05 -14.72
CA GLY A 315 -13.48 -1.38 -14.54
C GLY A 315 -12.80 -1.58 -13.20
N ILE A 316 -12.19 -2.75 -13.03
CA ILE A 316 -11.44 -3.15 -11.83
C ILE A 316 -9.96 -3.15 -12.17
N TYR A 317 -9.18 -2.42 -11.40
CA TYR A 317 -7.76 -2.23 -11.63
C TYR A 317 -6.95 -2.40 -10.34
N PHE A 318 -5.73 -2.85 -10.48
CA PHE A 318 -4.67 -2.54 -9.52
C PHE A 318 -3.99 -1.23 -9.92
N SER A 319 -3.49 -0.48 -8.95
CA SER A 319 -3.00 0.88 -9.17
C SER A 319 -1.89 0.98 -10.21
N HIS A 320 -1.00 -0.02 -10.30
CA HIS A 320 0.06 -0.04 -11.33
C HIS A 320 -0.47 -0.22 -12.76
N GLN A 321 -1.71 -0.69 -12.94
CA GLN A 321 -2.33 -0.92 -14.25
C GLN A 321 -2.96 0.34 -14.86
N ILE A 322 -3.14 1.40 -14.08
CA ILE A 322 -3.79 2.64 -14.57
C ILE A 322 -2.80 3.68 -15.12
N HIS A 323 -1.51 3.51 -14.83
CA HIS A 323 -0.43 4.35 -15.37
C HIS A 323 0.47 3.57 -16.32
N SER A 324 1.15 4.26 -17.22
CA SER A 324 2.37 3.70 -17.76
C SER A 324 3.46 3.68 -16.68
N SER A 325 4.26 2.63 -16.64
CA SER A 325 5.36 2.51 -15.69
C SER A 325 6.38 3.65 -15.82
N LYS A 326 6.53 4.21 -17.04
CA LYS A 326 7.36 5.38 -17.32
C LYS A 326 6.83 6.64 -16.63
N GLU A 327 5.50 6.89 -16.68
CA GLU A 327 4.88 8.04 -15.96
C GLU A 327 5.17 7.98 -14.47
N VAL A 328 5.04 6.79 -13.87
CA VAL A 328 5.32 6.61 -12.43
C VAL A 328 6.80 6.82 -12.13
N TYR A 329 7.71 6.26 -12.96
CA TYR A 329 9.14 6.46 -12.80
C TYR A 329 9.54 7.94 -12.87
N GLU A 330 9.05 8.68 -13.85
CA GLU A 330 9.32 10.11 -14.01
C GLU A 330 8.79 10.93 -12.83
N ALA A 331 7.56 10.63 -12.37
CA ALA A 331 6.98 11.29 -11.21
C ALA A 331 7.80 11.03 -9.93
N LEU A 332 8.27 9.81 -9.72
CA LEU A 332 9.13 9.46 -8.59
C LEU A 332 10.49 10.17 -8.66
N ASN A 333 11.10 10.21 -9.84
CA ASN A 333 12.42 10.81 -10.05
C ASN A 333 12.43 12.33 -9.88
N THR A 334 11.29 12.97 -10.06
CA THR A 334 11.13 14.43 -9.89
C THR A 334 10.63 14.85 -8.52
N TYR A 335 10.16 13.91 -7.69
CA TYR A 335 9.63 14.25 -6.37
C TYR A 335 10.75 14.47 -5.36
N SER A 336 10.84 15.67 -4.81
CA SER A 336 11.98 16.17 -4.03
C SER A 336 12.38 15.36 -2.79
N THR A 337 11.47 14.50 -2.29
CA THR A 337 11.71 13.68 -1.09
C THR A 337 12.02 12.20 -1.43
N ILE A 338 12.15 11.88 -2.71
CA ILE A 338 12.43 10.54 -3.20
C ILE A 338 13.79 10.52 -3.88
N ASN A 339 14.61 9.54 -3.51
CA ASN A 339 15.85 9.20 -4.20
C ASN A 339 15.68 7.84 -4.89
N LEU A 340 15.89 7.78 -6.19
CA LEU A 340 15.76 6.58 -7.00
C LEU A 340 17.08 6.20 -7.63
N LYS A 341 17.43 4.90 -7.60
CA LYS A 341 18.63 4.33 -8.26
C LYS A 341 18.24 3.07 -9.02
N ILE A 342 18.70 2.96 -10.25
CA ILE A 342 18.53 1.78 -11.10
C ILE A 342 19.91 1.23 -11.43
N ASN A 343 20.08 -0.09 -11.30
CA ASN A 343 21.24 -0.84 -11.73
C ASN A 343 20.77 -2.02 -12.58
N GLU A 344 21.31 -2.15 -13.77
CA GLU A 344 21.07 -3.23 -14.73
C GLU A 344 22.24 -4.20 -14.76
#